data_decbf110220d9f0b1f18f9930f76c2e9
#
_entry.id   decbf110220d9f0b1f18f9930f76c2e9
#
_cell.length_a   1.000
_cell.length_b   1.000
_cell.length_c   1.000
_cell.angle_alpha   90.00
_cell.angle_beta   90.00
_cell.angle_gamma   90.00
#
_symmetry.space_group_name_H-M   'P 1'
#
loop_
_entity.id
_entity.type
_entity.pdbx_description
1 polymer ?
#
loop_
_entity_poly.entity_id
_entity_poly.type
_entity_poly.pdbx_seq_one_letter_code
_entity_poly.pdbx_strand_id
1 'polypeptide(L)'
;KFGVGASSSFTGGSYYGGAGGGGWYGGGSGSTSGWSNGGGGGSGFVYTKDTASVIEGSSDWLLDSTYYLTNAETLSGSNDFIAPSGDKEETGHPGNGMEKISIPYQESENNYLDGIIVNKGTLTPSEWDYNKDTYYLDLASDEVEINVEGVPADGKASVIGNGDYVIEGGETKINLVVTAENGSTKTYTLVVHRELDTNSIPNSIEINGLI
;
A
#
# COMPACT_ATOMS: atom_id res chain seq x y z
N LYS A 1 28.00 -27.66 -8.94
CA LYS A 1 28.38 -26.61 -7.97
C LYS A 1 27.33 -25.55 -7.99
N PHE A 2 26.83 -25.17 -6.83
CA PHE A 2 25.81 -24.15 -6.70
C PHE A 2 26.25 -22.81 -7.32
N GLY A 3 25.42 -22.21 -8.15
CA GLY A 3 25.64 -20.89 -8.74
C GLY A 3 26.67 -20.85 -9.89
N VAL A 4 27.38 -21.91 -10.15
CA VAL A 4 28.50 -21.90 -11.11
C VAL A 4 28.33 -23.00 -12.14
N GLY A 5 28.29 -22.60 -13.42
CA GLY A 5 28.35 -23.53 -14.54
C GLY A 5 29.72 -24.22 -14.68
N ALA A 6 29.73 -25.32 -15.36
CA ALA A 6 30.99 -26.05 -15.67
C ALA A 6 31.88 -25.19 -16.58
N SER A 7 33.18 -25.18 -16.28
CA SER A 7 34.15 -24.54 -17.15
C SER A 7 34.27 -25.28 -18.51
N SER A 8 34.58 -24.55 -19.57
CA SER A 8 34.91 -25.14 -20.83
C SER A 8 36.14 -26.08 -20.67
N SER A 9 36.09 -27.24 -21.31
CA SER A 9 37.20 -28.17 -21.29
C SER A 9 38.00 -28.08 -22.62
N PHE A 10 39.32 -28.22 -22.50
CA PHE A 10 40.24 -28.26 -23.62
C PHE A 10 41.07 -29.53 -23.55
N THR A 11 41.06 -30.33 -24.58
CA THR A 11 41.88 -31.54 -24.70
C THR A 11 42.71 -31.45 -25.96
N GLY A 12 43.81 -30.68 -25.93
CA GLY A 12 44.95 -30.74 -26.87
C GLY A 12 44.68 -30.73 -28.37
N GLY A 13 43.48 -30.43 -28.85
CA GLY A 13 43.05 -30.38 -30.24
C GLY A 13 42.38 -29.06 -30.60
N SER A 14 41.93 -28.93 -31.83
CA SER A 14 41.28 -27.71 -32.33
C SER A 14 39.80 -27.56 -31.90
N TYR A 15 39.32 -28.34 -30.95
CA TYR A 15 37.90 -28.38 -30.56
C TYR A 15 37.71 -27.94 -29.10
N TYR A 16 36.81 -27.05 -28.90
CA TYR A 16 36.46 -26.50 -27.58
C TYR A 16 35.01 -26.83 -27.24
N GLY A 17 34.77 -27.36 -26.06
CA GLY A 17 33.44 -27.46 -25.54
C GLY A 17 32.98 -26.10 -24.96
N GLY A 18 31.73 -25.73 -25.19
CA GLY A 18 31.16 -24.53 -24.56
C GLY A 18 31.12 -24.64 -23.04
N ALA A 19 31.31 -23.54 -22.32
CA ALA A 19 31.11 -23.49 -20.87
C ALA A 19 29.64 -23.69 -20.53
N GLY A 20 29.35 -24.23 -19.36
CA GLY A 20 27.99 -24.28 -18.82
C GLY A 20 27.54 -22.94 -18.27
N GLY A 21 26.25 -22.64 -18.40
CA GLY A 21 25.64 -21.44 -17.80
C GLY A 21 25.62 -21.51 -16.28
N GLY A 22 25.68 -20.36 -15.62
CA GLY A 22 25.41 -20.22 -14.19
C GLY A 22 23.92 -20.37 -13.86
N GLY A 23 23.55 -20.46 -12.59
CA GLY A 23 22.19 -20.59 -12.14
C GLY A 23 22.10 -21.27 -10.79
N TRP A 24 20.91 -21.62 -10.31
CA TRP A 24 20.74 -22.37 -9.05
C TRP A 24 21.54 -23.66 -9.08
N TYR A 25 21.38 -24.46 -10.14
CA TYR A 25 22.32 -25.50 -10.51
C TYR A 25 23.01 -25.09 -11.81
N GLY A 26 24.33 -25.12 -11.81
CA GLY A 26 25.11 -24.79 -13.00
C GLY A 26 24.92 -25.82 -14.12
N GLY A 27 24.90 -25.36 -15.35
CA GLY A 27 24.86 -26.19 -16.53
C GLY A 27 26.18 -26.97 -16.76
N GLY A 28 26.10 -28.08 -17.42
CA GLY A 28 27.27 -28.87 -17.83
C GLY A 28 28.04 -28.21 -18.99
N SER A 29 29.35 -28.48 -19.09
CA SER A 29 30.14 -28.10 -20.27
C SER A 29 29.80 -28.97 -21.47
N GLY A 30 29.95 -28.43 -22.66
CA GLY A 30 29.86 -29.19 -23.89
C GLY A 30 31.00 -30.24 -24.01
N SER A 31 30.73 -31.31 -24.77
CA SER A 31 31.72 -32.34 -25.06
C SER A 31 32.82 -31.81 -25.98
N THR A 32 34.05 -32.29 -25.78
CA THR A 32 35.20 -32.00 -26.63
C THR A 32 35.47 -33.09 -27.65
N SER A 33 34.65 -34.16 -27.67
CA SER A 33 34.79 -35.27 -28.64
C SER A 33 34.04 -34.93 -29.93
N GLY A 34 34.76 -34.73 -31.01
CA GLY A 34 34.19 -34.42 -32.33
C GLY A 34 34.08 -32.91 -32.58
N TRP A 35 32.97 -32.48 -33.13
CA TRP A 35 32.70 -31.06 -33.39
C TRP A 35 32.38 -30.32 -32.07
N SER A 36 32.74 -29.04 -32.02
CA SER A 36 32.49 -28.22 -30.85
C SER A 36 30.99 -28.21 -30.47
N ASN A 37 30.69 -28.59 -29.25
CA ASN A 37 29.32 -28.57 -28.71
C ASN A 37 29.13 -27.43 -27.72
N GLY A 38 27.93 -26.85 -27.72
CA GLY A 38 27.55 -25.84 -26.74
C GLY A 38 27.49 -26.41 -25.32
N GLY A 39 27.67 -25.55 -24.32
CA GLY A 39 27.42 -25.90 -22.93
C GLY A 39 25.90 -25.85 -22.62
N GLY A 40 25.49 -26.57 -21.59
CA GLY A 40 24.11 -26.50 -21.07
C GLY A 40 23.84 -25.19 -20.31
N GLY A 41 22.64 -24.73 -20.38
CA GLY A 41 22.16 -23.63 -19.51
C GLY A 41 22.09 -24.03 -18.04
N GLY A 42 22.19 -23.10 -17.13
CA GLY A 42 21.90 -23.31 -15.71
C GLY A 42 20.39 -23.27 -15.44
N SER A 43 19.98 -23.77 -14.27
CA SER A 43 18.57 -23.74 -13.84
C SER A 43 18.23 -22.45 -13.17
N GLY A 44 17.02 -21.91 -13.42
CA GLY A 44 16.40 -20.89 -12.60
C GLY A 44 15.86 -21.46 -11.30
N PHE A 45 15.66 -20.58 -10.33
CA PHE A 45 14.97 -20.90 -9.08
C PHE A 45 14.16 -19.69 -8.62
N VAL A 46 12.94 -19.95 -8.14
CA VAL A 46 12.09 -18.95 -7.48
C VAL A 46 11.68 -19.47 -6.10
N TYR A 47 11.71 -18.61 -5.11
CA TYR A 47 11.36 -18.96 -3.73
C TYR A 47 9.85 -18.82 -3.54
N THR A 48 9.15 -19.94 -3.61
CA THR A 48 7.70 -20.04 -3.43
C THR A 48 7.37 -21.02 -2.30
N LYS A 49 6.12 -21.10 -1.92
CA LYS A 49 5.64 -22.08 -0.94
C LYS A 49 6.02 -23.52 -1.34
N ASP A 50 5.95 -23.84 -2.65
CA ASP A 50 6.19 -25.20 -3.14
C ASP A 50 7.68 -25.50 -3.25
N THR A 51 8.49 -24.50 -3.60
CA THR A 51 9.94 -24.68 -3.80
C THR A 51 10.74 -24.52 -2.51
N ALA A 52 10.21 -23.85 -1.50
CA ALA A 52 10.91 -23.66 -0.22
C ALA A 52 11.31 -24.97 0.46
N SER A 53 10.52 -26.04 0.30
CA SER A 53 10.79 -27.36 0.87
C SER A 53 11.85 -28.18 0.12
N VAL A 54 12.26 -27.74 -1.07
CA VAL A 54 13.18 -28.45 -1.95
C VAL A 54 14.62 -27.94 -1.82
N ILE A 55 14.84 -26.90 -1.01
CA ILE A 55 16.18 -26.33 -0.81
C ILE A 55 16.99 -27.25 0.09
N GLU A 56 18.03 -27.88 -0.47
CA GLU A 56 19.00 -28.64 0.29
C GLU A 56 20.07 -27.70 0.87
N GLY A 57 20.31 -27.77 2.16
CA GLY A 57 21.35 -26.99 2.81
C GLY A 57 21.01 -26.57 4.23
N SER A 58 21.80 -25.65 4.77
CA SER A 58 21.59 -25.11 6.12
C SER A 58 20.29 -24.31 6.21
N SER A 59 19.54 -24.53 7.28
CA SER A 59 18.35 -23.74 7.60
C SER A 59 18.64 -22.25 7.87
N ASP A 60 19.89 -21.88 8.03
CA ASP A 60 20.32 -20.56 8.50
C ASP A 60 20.07 -19.44 7.48
N TRP A 61 19.79 -19.79 6.21
CA TRP A 61 19.51 -18.83 5.15
C TRP A 61 18.12 -19.01 4.50
N LEU A 62 17.30 -19.89 5.05
CA LEU A 62 15.91 -20.03 4.59
C LEU A 62 15.09 -18.87 5.11
N LEU A 63 14.43 -18.19 4.20
CA LEU A 63 13.47 -17.14 4.51
C LEU A 63 12.16 -17.76 5.00
N ASP A 64 11.42 -17.05 5.85
CA ASP A 64 10.10 -17.50 6.28
C ASP A 64 9.03 -17.30 5.18
N SER A 65 7.81 -17.72 5.46
CA SER A 65 6.69 -17.67 4.50
C SER A 65 6.32 -16.25 4.04
N THR A 66 6.75 -15.21 4.75
CA THR A 66 6.52 -13.81 4.39
C THR A 66 7.23 -13.42 3.09
N TYR A 67 8.30 -14.14 2.76
CA TYR A 67 9.13 -13.89 1.58
C TYR A 67 8.77 -14.77 0.38
N TYR A 68 7.72 -15.59 0.47
CA TYR A 68 7.30 -16.41 -0.67
C TYR A 68 6.80 -15.53 -1.81
N LEU A 69 7.39 -15.73 -2.99
CA LEU A 69 6.91 -15.08 -4.20
C LEU A 69 5.59 -15.73 -4.62
N THR A 70 4.62 -14.92 -4.97
CA THR A 70 3.34 -15.34 -5.55
C THR A 70 3.36 -15.12 -7.06
N ASN A 71 2.71 -16.01 -7.81
CA ASN A 71 2.65 -15.94 -9.27
C ASN A 71 4.04 -15.90 -9.95
N ALA A 72 5.04 -16.50 -9.30
CA ALA A 72 6.39 -16.57 -9.81
C ALA A 72 6.61 -17.87 -10.57
N GLU A 73 7.28 -17.78 -11.71
CA GLU A 73 7.62 -18.91 -12.55
C GLU A 73 9.05 -18.80 -13.07
N THR A 74 9.62 -19.93 -13.45
CA THR A 74 10.89 -19.99 -14.19
C THR A 74 10.59 -20.40 -15.62
N LEU A 75 11.04 -19.61 -16.57
CA LEU A 75 10.87 -19.89 -17.99
C LEU A 75 12.15 -20.50 -18.57
N SER A 76 11.97 -21.45 -19.49
CA SER A 76 13.07 -21.95 -20.29
C SER A 76 13.55 -20.88 -21.27
N GLY A 77 14.85 -20.84 -21.57
CA GLY A 77 15.38 -19.94 -22.60
C GLY A 77 14.82 -20.15 -24.01
N SER A 78 14.01 -21.20 -24.20
CA SER A 78 13.26 -21.44 -25.45
C SER A 78 11.83 -20.88 -25.42
N ASN A 79 11.37 -20.36 -24.27
CA ASN A 79 10.09 -19.71 -24.16
C ASN A 79 10.18 -18.24 -24.58
N ASP A 80 9.05 -17.72 -25.05
CA ASP A 80 8.91 -16.29 -25.30
C ASP A 80 8.63 -15.58 -23.97
N PHE A 81 9.24 -14.45 -23.76
CA PHE A 81 9.03 -13.58 -22.61
C PHE A 81 9.24 -12.12 -22.97
N ILE A 82 8.74 -11.22 -22.15
CA ILE A 82 8.91 -9.79 -22.36
C ILE A 82 10.38 -9.42 -22.16
N ALA A 83 11.00 -8.85 -23.20
CA ALA A 83 12.37 -8.35 -23.13
C ALA A 83 12.58 -7.43 -21.93
N PRO A 84 13.79 -7.33 -21.41
CA PRO A 84 14.12 -6.46 -20.29
C PRO A 84 13.76 -4.98 -20.50
N SER A 85 13.73 -4.51 -21.75
CA SER A 85 13.24 -3.18 -22.11
C SER A 85 11.73 -2.97 -21.86
N GLY A 86 10.98 -4.06 -21.71
CA GLY A 86 9.53 -4.03 -21.47
C GLY A 86 8.65 -3.87 -22.72
N ASP A 87 9.24 -3.76 -23.90
CA ASP A 87 8.52 -3.31 -25.10
C ASP A 87 8.27 -4.41 -26.13
N LYS A 88 8.96 -5.53 -26.02
CA LYS A 88 8.91 -6.61 -27.03
C LYS A 88 8.99 -7.98 -26.39
N GLU A 89 8.33 -8.94 -27.01
CA GLU A 89 8.57 -10.35 -26.73
C GLU A 89 9.87 -10.80 -27.42
N GLU A 90 10.65 -11.61 -26.73
CA GLU A 90 11.85 -12.24 -27.27
C GLU A 90 11.94 -13.71 -26.82
N THR A 91 12.53 -14.54 -27.66
CA THR A 91 12.85 -15.93 -27.32
C THR A 91 14.30 -16.03 -26.87
N GLY A 92 14.51 -16.30 -25.60
CA GLY A 92 15.84 -16.23 -25.01
C GLY A 92 16.39 -14.78 -24.96
N HIS A 93 17.37 -14.54 -24.12
CA HIS A 93 18.00 -13.23 -24.01
C HIS A 93 19.51 -13.34 -24.22
N PRO A 94 20.06 -12.76 -25.31
CA PRO A 94 21.49 -12.74 -25.52
C PRO A 94 22.16 -11.72 -24.59
N GLY A 95 23.16 -12.14 -23.83
CA GLY A 95 23.93 -11.28 -22.95
C GLY A 95 23.81 -11.64 -21.48
N ASN A 96 23.92 -10.65 -20.61
CA ASN A 96 23.80 -10.86 -19.17
C ASN A 96 22.34 -11.14 -18.80
N GLY A 97 22.11 -12.05 -17.86
CA GLY A 97 20.79 -12.29 -17.29
C GLY A 97 20.20 -11.01 -16.68
N MET A 98 18.88 -10.92 -16.70
CA MET A 98 18.14 -9.82 -16.10
C MET A 98 17.12 -10.34 -15.11
N GLU A 99 16.90 -9.57 -14.09
CA GLU A 99 15.84 -9.76 -13.11
C GLU A 99 14.95 -8.53 -13.09
N LYS A 100 13.63 -8.72 -13.15
CA LYS A 100 12.66 -7.66 -12.97
C LYS A 100 11.82 -7.99 -11.75
N ILE A 101 11.96 -7.18 -10.73
CA ILE A 101 11.12 -7.24 -9.53
C ILE A 101 10.07 -6.14 -9.65
N SER A 102 8.79 -6.51 -9.64
CA SER A 102 7.68 -5.57 -9.57
C SER A 102 6.98 -5.75 -8.24
N ILE A 103 6.93 -4.67 -7.48
CA ILE A 103 6.11 -4.64 -6.26
C ILE A 103 4.72 -4.19 -6.70
N PRO A 104 3.67 -5.02 -6.53
CA PRO A 104 2.33 -4.59 -6.85
C PRO A 104 1.97 -3.41 -5.95
N TYR A 105 1.41 -2.38 -6.54
CA TYR A 105 0.86 -1.26 -5.80
C TYR A 105 -0.28 -1.76 -4.92
N GLN A 106 -0.24 -1.44 -3.63
CA GLN A 106 -1.34 -1.68 -2.71
C GLN A 106 -1.99 -0.34 -2.37
N GLU A 107 -3.29 -0.26 -2.61
CA GLU A 107 -4.08 0.88 -2.20
C GLU A 107 -4.07 1.01 -0.68
N SER A 108 -3.96 2.24 -0.20
CA SER A 108 -3.96 2.53 1.23
C SER A 108 -5.33 2.23 1.84
N GLU A 109 -5.36 1.58 2.99
CA GLU A 109 -6.55 1.35 3.81
C GLU A 109 -6.73 2.39 4.92
N ASN A 110 -5.84 3.42 4.96
CA ASN A 110 -5.86 4.44 5.99
C ASN A 110 -7.07 5.37 5.83
N ASN A 111 -8.13 5.09 6.57
CA ASN A 111 -9.37 5.87 6.63
C ASN A 111 -9.50 6.69 7.92
N TYR A 112 -8.38 7.07 8.53
CA TYR A 112 -8.37 7.87 9.75
C TYR A 112 -8.30 9.38 9.45
N LEU A 113 -8.85 10.18 10.37
CA LEU A 113 -8.53 11.61 10.46
C LEU A 113 -7.27 11.82 11.30
N ASP A 114 -6.51 12.84 10.95
CA ASP A 114 -5.42 13.38 11.74
C ASP A 114 -5.94 14.45 12.75
N GLY A 115 -7.14 14.95 12.49
CA GLY A 115 -7.82 15.89 13.37
C GLY A 115 -9.15 16.40 12.82
N ILE A 116 -9.92 17.09 13.69
CA ILE A 116 -11.07 17.89 13.32
C ILE A 116 -10.76 19.34 13.68
N ILE A 117 -10.83 20.22 12.69
CA ILE A 117 -10.65 21.67 12.87
C ILE A 117 -12.03 22.31 12.92
N VAL A 118 -12.24 23.14 13.91
CA VAL A 118 -13.45 23.99 14.06
C VAL A 118 -13.03 25.43 14.23
N ASN A 119 -13.80 26.37 13.68
CA ASN A 119 -13.48 27.79 13.76
C ASN A 119 -14.00 28.44 15.06
N LYS A 120 -14.83 27.73 15.84
CA LYS A 120 -15.40 28.20 17.12
C LYS A 120 -15.49 27.07 18.12
N GLY A 121 -15.46 27.41 19.40
CA GLY A 121 -15.53 26.47 20.49
C GLY A 121 -14.25 25.66 20.69
N THR A 122 -14.30 24.66 21.56
CA THR A 122 -13.18 23.75 21.85
C THR A 122 -13.70 22.34 21.87
N LEU A 123 -13.01 21.45 21.15
CA LEU A 123 -13.35 20.03 21.11
C LEU A 123 -13.13 19.36 22.47
N THR A 124 -14.03 18.46 22.82
CA THR A 124 -13.93 17.59 23.98
C THR A 124 -14.00 16.13 23.56
N PRO A 125 -12.98 15.29 23.85
CA PRO A 125 -11.71 15.65 24.49
C PRO A 125 -10.87 16.58 23.62
N SER A 126 -10.01 17.39 24.24
CA SER A 126 -9.09 18.29 23.54
C SER A 126 -7.91 17.57 22.88
N GLU A 127 -7.57 16.39 23.37
CA GLU A 127 -6.55 15.55 22.76
C GLU A 127 -7.18 14.68 21.67
N TRP A 128 -6.54 14.69 20.50
CA TRP A 128 -6.99 13.89 19.36
C TRP A 128 -6.62 12.40 19.55
N ASP A 129 -7.59 11.54 19.34
CA ASP A 129 -7.39 10.07 19.28
C ASP A 129 -8.15 9.52 18.06
N TYR A 130 -7.43 9.10 17.04
CA TYR A 130 -7.99 8.57 15.79
C TYR A 130 -8.85 7.30 15.99
N ASN A 131 -8.75 6.61 17.14
CA ASN A 131 -9.61 5.48 17.50
C ASN A 131 -10.96 5.91 18.09
N LYS A 132 -11.08 7.17 18.49
CA LYS A 132 -12.30 7.71 19.05
C LYS A 132 -13.19 8.27 17.95
N ASP A 133 -14.41 7.77 17.87
CA ASP A 133 -15.33 8.09 16.78
C ASP A 133 -16.28 9.27 17.10
N THR A 134 -16.28 9.78 18.34
CA THR A 134 -17.20 10.85 18.76
C THR A 134 -16.47 11.93 19.54
N TYR A 135 -16.65 13.17 19.10
CA TYR A 135 -16.17 14.38 19.74
C TYR A 135 -17.34 15.32 20.02
N TYR A 136 -17.18 16.17 21.01
CA TYR A 136 -18.20 17.13 21.45
C TYR A 136 -17.69 18.54 21.31
N LEU A 137 -18.60 19.47 21.03
CA LEU A 137 -18.32 20.90 20.89
C LEU A 137 -19.44 21.69 21.54
N ASP A 138 -19.12 22.51 22.54
CA ASP A 138 -20.06 23.44 23.15
C ASP A 138 -19.88 24.80 22.51
N LEU A 139 -21.00 25.40 22.08
CA LEU A 139 -21.08 26.72 21.49
C LEU A 139 -21.84 27.66 22.41
N ALA A 140 -21.42 28.93 22.42
CA ALA A 140 -22.17 29.99 23.05
C ALA A 140 -23.53 30.21 22.38
N SER A 141 -24.50 30.73 23.08
CA SER A 141 -25.88 30.91 22.59
C SER A 141 -26.00 31.83 21.37
N ASP A 142 -25.06 32.76 21.18
CA ASP A 142 -24.96 33.68 20.04
C ASP A 142 -24.18 33.11 18.83
N GLU A 143 -23.56 31.96 18.98
CA GLU A 143 -22.80 31.30 17.92
C GLU A 143 -23.69 30.33 17.11
N VAL A 144 -24.28 30.83 16.04
CA VAL A 144 -25.28 30.11 15.22
C VAL A 144 -24.69 29.40 13.99
N GLU A 145 -23.42 29.63 13.67
CA GLU A 145 -22.74 29.06 12.52
C GLU A 145 -21.33 28.61 12.89
N ILE A 146 -20.93 27.44 12.39
CA ILE A 146 -19.57 26.92 12.51
C ILE A 146 -19.07 26.40 11.18
N ASN A 147 -17.75 26.44 10.98
CA ASN A 147 -17.06 25.71 9.94
C ASN A 147 -16.38 24.49 10.56
N VAL A 148 -16.53 23.33 9.91
CA VAL A 148 -15.96 22.07 10.35
C VAL A 148 -15.12 21.50 9.21
N GLU A 149 -13.88 21.11 9.52
CA GLU A 149 -12.97 20.46 8.59
C GLU A 149 -12.33 19.22 9.24
N GLY A 150 -12.58 18.06 8.67
CA GLY A 150 -11.85 16.84 8.98
C GLY A 150 -10.58 16.75 8.13
N VAL A 151 -9.44 16.60 8.77
CA VAL A 151 -8.13 16.49 8.10
C VAL A 151 -7.78 15.01 7.95
N PRO A 152 -7.72 14.45 6.73
CA PRO A 152 -7.37 13.03 6.57
C PRO A 152 -5.89 12.79 6.90
N ALA A 153 -5.61 11.67 7.58
CA ALA A 153 -4.24 11.24 7.90
C ALA A 153 -3.47 10.71 6.67
N ASP A 154 -4.19 10.34 5.63
CA ASP A 154 -3.60 9.93 4.35
C ASP A 154 -4.03 10.91 3.26
N GLY A 155 -3.06 11.48 2.54
CA GLY A 155 -3.31 12.43 1.45
C GLY A 155 -4.09 11.85 0.25
N LYS A 156 -4.28 10.53 0.20
CA LYS A 156 -5.10 9.84 -0.81
C LYS A 156 -6.52 9.56 -0.32
N ALA A 157 -6.79 9.73 0.96
CA ALA A 157 -8.13 9.63 1.51
C ALA A 157 -8.95 10.89 1.21
N SER A 158 -10.26 10.72 1.11
CA SER A 158 -11.21 11.82 0.97
C SER A 158 -12.12 11.92 2.18
N VAL A 159 -12.60 13.14 2.48
CA VAL A 159 -13.52 13.40 3.60
C VAL A 159 -14.79 14.05 3.08
N ILE A 160 -15.94 13.49 3.45
CA ILE A 160 -17.26 14.07 3.23
C ILE A 160 -17.78 14.57 4.57
N GLY A 161 -18.46 15.73 4.56
CA GLY A 161 -18.99 16.38 5.76
C GLY A 161 -18.20 17.61 6.20
N ASN A 162 -17.17 18.02 5.45
CA ASN A 162 -16.52 19.30 5.63
C ASN A 162 -17.43 20.44 5.15
N GLY A 163 -17.42 21.57 5.84
CA GLY A 163 -18.15 22.77 5.42
C GLY A 163 -18.73 23.60 6.54
N ASP A 164 -19.61 24.52 6.15
CA ASP A 164 -20.30 25.43 7.05
C ASP A 164 -21.65 24.85 7.50
N TYR A 165 -21.94 24.94 8.78
CA TYR A 165 -23.14 24.42 9.40
C TYR A 165 -23.86 25.50 10.20
N VAL A 166 -25.17 25.64 9.97
CA VAL A 166 -26.04 26.41 10.83
C VAL A 166 -26.48 25.55 12.00
N ILE A 167 -26.22 25.99 13.22
CA ILE A 167 -26.51 25.25 14.46
C ILE A 167 -27.75 25.84 15.10
N GLU A 168 -28.83 25.09 15.04
CA GLU A 168 -30.03 25.42 15.81
C GLU A 168 -29.80 25.11 17.29
N GLY A 169 -30.64 25.63 18.20
CA GLY A 169 -30.45 25.33 19.62
C GLY A 169 -30.66 23.89 19.97
N GLY A 170 -29.93 23.39 20.98
CA GLY A 170 -29.89 22.00 21.38
C GLY A 170 -28.70 21.24 20.81
N GLU A 171 -28.90 19.97 20.44
CA GLU A 171 -27.87 19.07 19.96
C GLU A 171 -27.95 18.89 18.43
N THR A 172 -26.84 19.11 17.75
CA THR A 172 -26.68 18.88 16.30
C THR A 172 -25.54 17.87 16.10
N LYS A 173 -25.77 16.85 15.26
CA LYS A 173 -24.73 15.84 14.90
C LYS A 173 -24.23 16.08 13.49
N ILE A 174 -22.92 16.23 13.36
CA ILE A 174 -22.21 16.35 12.10
C ILE A 174 -21.34 15.12 11.91
N ASN A 175 -21.52 14.42 10.78
CA ASN A 175 -20.75 13.23 10.46
C ASN A 175 -19.68 13.56 9.42
N LEU A 176 -18.44 13.24 9.75
CA LEU A 176 -17.31 13.27 8.84
C LEU A 176 -16.99 11.86 8.41
N VAL A 177 -17.19 11.55 7.13
CA VAL A 177 -16.94 10.22 6.57
C VAL A 177 -15.63 10.24 5.80
N VAL A 178 -14.65 9.49 6.27
CA VAL A 178 -13.35 9.34 5.61
C VAL A 178 -13.39 8.09 4.74
N THR A 179 -12.97 8.24 3.49
CA THR A 179 -12.84 7.11 2.55
C THR A 179 -11.39 6.98 2.15
N ALA A 180 -10.78 5.85 2.47
CA ALA A 180 -9.41 5.51 2.06
C ALA A 180 -9.32 5.19 0.57
N GLU A 181 -8.11 5.09 0.04
CA GLU A 181 -7.85 4.77 -1.37
C GLU A 181 -8.46 3.42 -1.79
N ASN A 182 -8.42 2.40 -0.93
CA ASN A 182 -9.02 1.09 -1.16
C ASN A 182 -10.56 1.04 -1.01
N GLY A 183 -11.19 2.21 -0.77
CA GLY A 183 -12.64 2.33 -0.58
C GLY A 183 -13.13 2.01 0.84
N SER A 184 -12.29 1.63 1.78
CA SER A 184 -12.69 1.44 3.17
C SER A 184 -13.07 2.78 3.81
N THR A 185 -14.09 2.78 4.66
CA THR A 185 -14.62 4.02 5.27
C THR A 185 -14.59 3.98 6.78
N LYS A 186 -14.43 5.16 7.37
CA LYS A 186 -14.63 5.40 8.81
C LYS A 186 -15.43 6.68 9.01
N THR A 187 -16.34 6.68 9.98
CA THR A 187 -17.16 7.85 10.32
C THR A 187 -16.77 8.38 11.68
N TYR A 188 -16.54 9.68 11.74
CA TYR A 188 -16.39 10.45 12.97
C TYR A 188 -17.62 11.33 13.16
N THR A 189 -18.15 11.39 14.36
CA THR A 189 -19.31 12.21 14.70
C THR A 189 -18.91 13.36 15.61
N LEU A 190 -19.15 14.58 15.16
CA LEU A 190 -19.06 15.78 16.00
C LEU A 190 -20.46 16.09 16.53
N VAL A 191 -20.62 16.02 17.83
CA VAL A 191 -21.85 16.41 18.54
C VAL A 191 -21.70 17.85 19.01
N VAL A 192 -22.43 18.74 18.37
CA VAL A 192 -22.40 20.17 18.67
C VAL A 192 -23.59 20.47 19.56
N HIS A 193 -23.33 21.04 20.73
CA HIS A 193 -24.34 21.52 21.66
C HIS A 193 -24.30 23.05 21.71
N ARG A 194 -25.45 23.69 21.50
CA ARG A 194 -25.63 25.14 21.64
C ARG A 194 -26.80 25.43 22.56
N GLU A 195 -26.52 26.12 23.66
CA GLU A 195 -27.58 26.57 24.56
C GLU A 195 -28.48 27.60 23.87
N LEU A 196 -29.78 27.50 24.08
CA LEU A 196 -30.71 28.52 23.69
C LEU A 196 -30.61 29.70 24.67
N ASP A 197 -30.58 30.92 24.15
CA ASP A 197 -30.71 32.09 25.00
C ASP A 197 -32.12 32.09 25.62
N THR A 198 -32.18 31.79 26.90
CA THR A 198 -33.42 31.82 27.69
C THR A 198 -33.81 33.20 28.15
N ASN A 199 -32.99 34.23 27.84
CA ASN A 199 -33.17 35.59 28.31
C ASN A 199 -34.04 36.48 27.39
N SER A 200 -34.76 35.87 26.44
CA SER A 200 -35.68 36.56 25.54
C SER A 200 -37.08 36.88 26.17
N ILE A 201 -37.20 36.73 27.47
CA ILE A 201 -38.38 37.23 28.18
C ILE A 201 -38.24 38.75 28.33
N PRO A 202 -39.08 39.56 27.68
CA PRO A 202 -38.99 41.00 27.86
C PRO A 202 -39.20 41.34 29.33
N ASN A 203 -38.28 42.13 29.92
CA ASN A 203 -38.33 42.56 31.31
C ASN A 203 -39.57 43.40 31.65
N SER A 204 -40.27 43.89 30.66
CA SER A 204 -41.57 44.59 30.85
C SER A 204 -42.38 44.54 29.55
N ILE A 205 -43.67 44.29 29.66
CA ILE A 205 -44.67 44.62 28.65
C ILE A 205 -45.39 45.89 29.08
N GLU A 206 -45.06 46.99 28.43
CA GLU A 206 -45.87 48.21 28.61
C GLU A 206 -47.10 48.09 27.73
N ILE A 207 -48.28 47.99 28.38
CA ILE A 207 -49.56 48.12 27.72
C ILE A 207 -49.96 49.58 27.72
N ASN A 208 -49.57 50.30 26.66
CA ASN A 208 -50.00 51.67 26.51
C ASN A 208 -51.45 51.71 26.01
N GLY A 209 -52.37 52.17 26.85
CA GLY A 209 -53.71 52.59 26.46
C GLY A 209 -54.86 51.65 26.80
N LEU A 210 -55.13 51.43 28.05
CA LEU A 210 -56.49 51.14 28.46
C LEU A 210 -56.88 52.21 29.53
N ILE A 211 -57.62 53.20 29.09
CA ILE A 211 -58.44 54.04 29.91
C ILE A 211 -59.87 53.55 29.79
#